data_1a71ffbd914760b2fd3dee10066dfe27
#
_entry.id   1a71ffbd914760b2fd3dee10066dfe27
#
_cell.length_a   1.000
_cell.length_b   1.000
_cell.length_c   1.000
_cell.angle_alpha   90.00
_cell.angle_beta   90.00
_cell.angle_gamma   90.00
#
_symmetry.space_group_name_H-M   'P 1'
#
loop_
_entity.id
_entity.type
_entity.pdbx_description
1 polymer ?
#
loop_
_entity_poly.entity_id
_entity_poly.type
_entity_poly.pdbx_seq_one_letter_code
_entity_poly.pdbx_strand_id
1 'polypeptide(L)'
;MSEFRQDPITGRWAIVAENRSARPNEFAAPPSGSPPGECPFCEGHESWTPPEVAADRGPGVPSDGPGWTVRAIPNKFPTLAPGTGSSAEEAGAADGERRPGSGVHEVIIVSPRHAPALANHPPEQVRRVLRILRERLRTHERGEEFAALLAFENSGPESGGTLFHPHLQIVALPQVPPLLQEEAGGLARFARENPGSCGYEWVEAGEREHRVRVVSDGPELFAFAPFASEHPFEVRILPHRHAGSLAEASDVEVKALSELLPAILRALRAVAPNASYNLVTRSFSRHRPEHREYHWHLDLLPRLVRPDGFEMGGGIAVNPVSPESAAEALRDALERPEAAAPSETTGPKS
;
A
#
# COMPACT_ATOMS: atom_id res chain seq x y z
N MET A 1 14.54 -8.01 25.25
CA MET A 1 15.75 -7.14 25.10
C MET A 1 15.64 -6.41 23.77
N SER A 2 16.17 -5.21 23.64
CA SER A 2 16.20 -4.52 22.35
C SER A 2 17.35 -5.04 21.49
N GLU A 3 17.12 -5.16 20.17
CA GLU A 3 18.13 -5.60 19.21
C GLU A 3 18.06 -4.78 17.91
N PHE A 4 19.21 -4.61 17.27
CA PHE A 4 19.29 -4.04 15.94
C PHE A 4 19.10 -5.14 14.89
N ARG A 5 18.26 -4.89 13.92
CA ARG A 5 18.05 -5.74 12.74
C ARG A 5 18.32 -4.95 11.47
N GLN A 6 19.06 -5.54 10.54
CA GLN A 6 19.33 -4.94 9.24
C GLN A 6 18.52 -5.65 8.16
N ASP A 7 17.79 -4.86 7.37
CA ASP A 7 17.08 -5.38 6.19
C ASP A 7 18.10 -5.91 5.16
N PRO A 8 17.96 -7.16 4.69
CA PRO A 8 18.97 -7.80 3.86
C PRO A 8 19.04 -7.22 2.43
N ILE A 9 18.01 -6.52 1.97
CA ILE A 9 17.96 -5.90 0.64
C ILE A 9 18.42 -4.45 0.69
N THR A 10 17.77 -3.62 1.50
CA THR A 10 18.06 -2.18 1.58
C THR A 10 19.31 -1.87 2.40
N GLY A 11 19.61 -2.69 3.40
CA GLY A 11 20.66 -2.43 4.39
C GLY A 11 20.22 -1.47 5.50
N ARG A 12 18.95 -1.06 5.54
CA ARG A 12 18.38 -0.19 6.58
C ARG A 12 18.30 -0.92 7.90
N TRP A 13 18.51 -0.17 8.98
CA TRP A 13 18.43 -0.69 10.33
C TRP A 13 17.10 -0.33 11.00
N ALA A 14 16.54 -1.30 11.72
CA ALA A 14 15.45 -1.09 12.68
C ALA A 14 15.85 -1.60 14.07
N ILE A 15 15.26 -1.04 15.12
CA ILE A 15 15.41 -1.54 16.49
C ILE A 15 14.12 -2.24 16.88
N VAL A 16 14.17 -3.52 17.15
CA VAL A 16 13.07 -4.27 17.78
C VAL A 16 13.21 -4.10 19.29
N ALA A 17 12.21 -3.48 19.92
CA ALA A 17 12.25 -3.07 21.34
C ALA A 17 10.94 -3.37 22.06
N GLU A 18 10.63 -4.67 22.26
CA GLU A 18 9.36 -5.15 22.84
C GLU A 18 9.04 -4.57 24.22
N ASN A 19 10.07 -4.20 25.00
CA ASN A 19 9.89 -3.53 26.28
C ASN A 19 9.22 -2.14 26.16
N ARG A 20 9.21 -1.52 24.99
CA ARG A 20 8.53 -0.24 24.74
C ARG A 20 7.03 -0.38 24.51
N SER A 21 6.51 -1.58 24.30
CA SER A 21 5.07 -1.85 24.16
C SER A 21 4.26 -1.43 25.40
N ALA A 22 4.90 -1.42 26.57
CA ALA A 22 4.30 -0.98 27.85
C ALA A 22 4.41 0.53 28.10
N ARG A 23 4.96 1.33 27.15
CA ARG A 23 5.10 2.80 27.32
C ARG A 23 3.72 3.45 27.36
N PRO A 24 3.40 4.29 28.39
CA PRO A 24 2.14 5.03 28.42
C PRO A 24 1.99 5.93 27.19
N ASN A 25 0.81 5.92 26.58
CA ASN A 25 0.44 6.81 25.48
C ASN A 25 -0.78 7.63 25.89
N GLU A 26 -0.58 8.89 26.26
CA GLU A 26 -1.64 9.80 26.70
C GLU A 26 -2.33 10.53 25.53
N PHE A 27 -1.84 10.38 24.30
CA PHE A 27 -2.31 11.10 23.12
C PHE A 27 -3.13 10.27 22.15
N ALA A 28 -3.68 9.12 22.60
CA ALA A 28 -4.58 8.32 21.77
C ALA A 28 -5.88 9.10 21.49
N ALA A 29 -6.04 9.60 20.26
CA ALA A 29 -7.26 10.28 19.85
C ALA A 29 -8.35 9.26 19.48
N PRO A 30 -9.62 9.49 19.84
CA PRO A 30 -10.73 8.66 19.36
C PRO A 30 -10.93 8.85 17.85
N PRO A 31 -11.39 7.82 17.12
CA PRO A 31 -11.68 7.93 15.71
C PRO A 31 -12.83 8.93 15.47
N SER A 32 -12.60 9.94 14.65
CA SER A 32 -13.62 10.88 14.19
C SER A 32 -14.06 10.48 12.79
N GLY A 33 -15.31 10.06 12.62
CA GLY A 33 -15.91 9.78 11.31
C GLY A 33 -16.51 11.03 10.69
N SER A 34 -16.39 11.20 9.37
CA SER A 34 -17.21 12.18 8.64
C SER A 34 -18.64 11.72 8.58
N PRO A 35 -19.66 12.62 8.75
CA PRO A 35 -21.06 12.24 8.61
C PRO A 35 -21.36 11.75 7.19
N PRO A 36 -22.18 10.70 7.00
CA PRO A 36 -22.67 10.32 5.69
C PRO A 36 -23.54 11.45 5.12
N GLY A 37 -23.28 11.88 3.89
CA GLY A 37 -24.08 12.87 3.16
C GLY A 37 -23.30 13.94 2.42
N GLU A 38 -22.05 14.23 2.80
CA GLU A 38 -21.20 15.24 2.16
C GLU A 38 -19.93 14.66 1.52
N CYS A 39 -19.89 13.35 1.29
CA CYS A 39 -18.70 12.70 0.72
C CYS A 39 -18.69 12.80 -0.80
N PRO A 40 -17.66 13.39 -1.44
CA PRO A 40 -17.57 13.52 -2.90
C PRO A 40 -17.40 12.17 -3.62
N PHE A 41 -17.10 11.09 -2.90
CA PHE A 41 -16.87 9.77 -3.47
C PHE A 41 -18.09 8.85 -3.41
N CYS A 42 -19.18 9.29 -2.76
CA CYS A 42 -20.44 8.56 -2.77
C CYS A 42 -21.16 8.72 -4.13
N GLU A 43 -21.89 7.67 -4.52
CA GLU A 43 -22.76 7.69 -5.69
C GLU A 43 -23.79 8.85 -5.60
N GLY A 44 -24.01 9.51 -6.72
CA GLY A 44 -24.83 10.72 -6.83
C GLY A 44 -24.06 12.03 -6.68
N HIS A 45 -22.78 11.98 -6.32
CA HIS A 45 -21.88 13.13 -6.21
C HIS A 45 -20.79 13.17 -7.28
N GLU A 46 -20.96 12.46 -8.39
CA GLU A 46 -19.97 12.35 -9.45
C GLU A 46 -19.54 13.73 -9.99
N SER A 47 -20.45 14.67 -10.05
CA SER A 47 -20.19 16.07 -10.47
C SER A 47 -19.29 16.87 -9.52
N TRP A 48 -19.04 16.38 -8.30
CA TRP A 48 -18.15 17.04 -7.32
C TRP A 48 -16.69 16.70 -7.52
N THR A 49 -16.43 15.72 -8.39
CA THR A 49 -15.10 15.23 -8.72
C THR A 49 -14.76 15.52 -10.18
N PRO A 50 -13.47 15.48 -10.60
CA PRO A 50 -13.12 15.50 -12.00
C PRO A 50 -13.76 14.33 -12.77
N PRO A 51 -13.91 14.45 -14.11
CA PRO A 51 -14.39 13.35 -14.95
C PRO A 51 -13.56 12.09 -14.76
N GLU A 52 -14.23 10.94 -14.84
CA GLU A 52 -13.57 9.67 -14.67
C GLU A 52 -12.63 9.32 -15.83
N VAL A 53 -11.53 8.66 -15.51
CA VAL A 53 -10.56 8.12 -16.49
C VAL A 53 -10.73 6.62 -16.71
N ALA A 54 -11.39 5.93 -15.80
CA ALA A 54 -11.82 4.54 -15.91
C ALA A 54 -12.92 4.23 -14.89
N ALA A 55 -13.78 3.26 -15.18
CA ALA A 55 -14.73 2.74 -14.21
C ALA A 55 -15.13 1.30 -14.53
N ASP A 56 -15.46 0.54 -13.49
CA ASP A 56 -16.19 -0.73 -13.60
C ASP A 56 -17.68 -0.42 -13.43
N ARG A 57 -18.48 -0.66 -14.48
CA ARG A 57 -19.93 -0.41 -14.52
C ARG A 57 -20.66 -1.37 -15.46
N GLY A 58 -21.94 -1.48 -15.29
CA GLY A 58 -22.78 -2.30 -16.15
C GLY A 58 -22.86 -1.79 -17.59
N PRO A 59 -23.21 -2.64 -18.55
CA PRO A 59 -23.43 -2.23 -19.95
C PRO A 59 -24.49 -1.12 -20.06
N GLY A 60 -24.18 -0.09 -20.85
CA GLY A 60 -25.10 1.02 -21.12
C GLY A 60 -25.21 2.08 -20.01
N VAL A 61 -24.49 1.91 -18.92
CA VAL A 61 -24.42 2.95 -17.86
C VAL A 61 -23.49 4.09 -18.33
N PRO A 62 -23.96 5.35 -18.39
CA PRO A 62 -23.15 6.47 -18.87
C PRO A 62 -21.98 6.78 -17.94
N SER A 63 -20.88 7.29 -18.52
CA SER A 63 -19.76 7.84 -17.74
C SER A 63 -20.18 9.07 -16.93
N ASP A 64 -19.45 9.33 -15.85
CA ASP A 64 -19.68 10.46 -14.94
C ASP A 64 -21.08 10.53 -14.34
N GLY A 65 -21.78 9.39 -14.28
CA GLY A 65 -23.08 9.21 -13.65
C GLY A 65 -23.13 8.00 -12.73
N PRO A 66 -24.23 7.80 -12.00
CA PRO A 66 -24.40 6.67 -11.07
C PRO A 66 -24.40 5.30 -11.78
N GLY A 67 -24.34 4.20 -11.01
CA GLY A 67 -24.36 2.82 -11.51
C GLY A 67 -22.98 2.23 -11.78
N TRP A 68 -21.93 2.81 -11.23
CA TRP A 68 -20.58 2.25 -11.21
C TRP A 68 -20.36 1.37 -9.98
N THR A 69 -19.37 0.49 -10.04
CA THR A 69 -18.92 -0.34 -8.92
C THR A 69 -17.54 0.06 -8.40
N VAL A 70 -16.67 0.52 -9.30
CA VAL A 70 -15.36 1.12 -9.00
C VAL A 70 -15.16 2.28 -9.96
N ARG A 71 -14.61 3.38 -9.50
CA ARG A 71 -14.41 4.58 -10.32
C ARG A 71 -13.00 5.15 -10.11
N ALA A 72 -12.28 5.40 -11.21
CA ALA A 72 -10.98 6.07 -11.21
C ALA A 72 -11.10 7.48 -11.78
N ILE A 73 -10.57 8.45 -11.07
CA ILE A 73 -10.63 9.88 -11.40
C ILE A 73 -9.25 10.52 -11.22
N PRO A 74 -8.94 11.61 -11.94
CA PRO A 74 -7.82 12.48 -11.55
C PRO A 74 -8.04 13.03 -10.13
N ASN A 75 -6.96 13.15 -9.36
CA ASN A 75 -7.09 13.78 -8.04
C ASN A 75 -7.43 15.27 -8.21
N LYS A 76 -8.47 15.75 -7.51
CA LYS A 76 -8.91 17.16 -7.57
C LYS A 76 -7.85 18.13 -6.99
N PHE A 77 -7.03 17.63 -6.05
CA PHE A 77 -5.95 18.36 -5.39
C PHE A 77 -4.62 17.59 -5.56
N PRO A 78 -4.09 17.53 -6.80
CA PRO A 78 -2.99 16.64 -7.10
C PRO A 78 -1.67 17.12 -6.49
N THR A 79 -0.85 16.18 -6.01
CA THR A 79 0.54 16.45 -5.60
C THR A 79 1.42 16.76 -6.81
N LEU A 80 1.15 16.09 -7.93
CA LEU A 80 1.79 16.30 -9.23
C LEU A 80 0.70 16.52 -10.27
N ALA A 81 0.93 17.46 -11.18
CA ALA A 81 0.01 17.75 -12.27
C ALA A 81 0.58 17.36 -13.63
N PRO A 82 -0.25 17.01 -14.63
CA PRO A 82 0.22 16.83 -15.99
C PRO A 82 0.99 18.07 -16.46
N GLY A 83 2.21 17.88 -16.89
CA GLY A 83 3.07 18.99 -17.36
C GLY A 83 3.89 18.58 -18.57
N THR A 84 4.08 19.51 -19.48
CA THR A 84 4.92 19.35 -20.65
C THR A 84 6.28 20.00 -20.40
N GLY A 85 7.16 19.36 -19.66
CA GLY A 85 8.50 19.90 -19.57
C GLY A 85 9.33 19.42 -18.41
N SER A 86 10.42 18.80 -18.75
CA SER A 86 11.50 18.41 -17.84
C SER A 86 12.64 19.43 -17.80
N SER A 87 12.40 20.70 -18.15
CA SER A 87 13.46 21.69 -18.06
C SER A 87 13.73 21.97 -16.57
N ALA A 88 14.85 21.42 -16.09
CA ALA A 88 15.44 21.89 -14.86
C ALA A 88 15.81 23.38 -15.07
N GLU A 89 15.24 24.25 -14.23
CA GLU A 89 15.76 25.62 -14.13
C GLU A 89 17.03 25.53 -13.28
N GLU A 90 18.11 26.06 -13.80
CA GLU A 90 19.34 26.23 -13.02
C GLU A 90 19.04 27.16 -11.84
N ALA A 91 18.86 26.59 -10.67
CA ALA A 91 18.86 27.32 -9.43
C ALA A 91 20.29 27.78 -9.12
N GLY A 92 20.47 28.87 -8.39
CA GLY A 92 21.80 29.34 -7.98
C GLY A 92 22.59 28.25 -7.28
N ALA A 93 23.91 28.29 -7.36
CA ALA A 93 24.82 27.22 -6.88
C ALA A 93 24.60 26.76 -5.42
N ALA A 94 23.90 27.56 -4.59
CA ALA A 94 23.55 27.24 -3.21
C ALA A 94 22.12 26.69 -3.04
N ASP A 95 21.25 26.73 -4.08
CA ASP A 95 19.82 26.44 -3.96
C ASP A 95 19.46 25.00 -4.36
N GLY A 96 20.41 24.24 -4.89
CA GLY A 96 20.15 22.90 -5.42
C GLY A 96 19.40 22.93 -6.76
N GLU A 97 18.84 21.79 -7.17
CA GLU A 97 18.10 21.63 -8.42
C GLU A 97 16.59 21.89 -8.23
N ARG A 98 15.97 22.62 -9.13
CA ARG A 98 14.53 22.86 -9.19
C ARG A 98 13.94 22.24 -10.44
N ARG A 99 12.89 21.46 -10.31
CA ARG A 99 12.15 20.86 -11.43
C ARG A 99 10.65 21.13 -11.28
N PRO A 100 9.88 21.24 -12.38
CA PRO A 100 8.42 21.27 -12.31
C PRO A 100 7.87 20.02 -11.60
N GLY A 101 6.85 20.18 -10.78
CA GLY A 101 6.12 19.08 -10.14
C GLY A 101 5.18 18.37 -11.13
N SER A 102 5.73 17.84 -12.23
CA SER A 102 4.97 17.14 -13.27
C SER A 102 4.84 15.65 -12.97
N GLY A 103 3.68 15.08 -13.36
CA GLY A 103 3.36 13.67 -13.13
C GLY A 103 1.86 13.42 -13.23
N VAL A 104 1.43 12.27 -12.75
CA VAL A 104 0.01 11.92 -12.65
C VAL A 104 -0.34 11.65 -11.20
N HIS A 105 -1.53 12.06 -10.80
CA HIS A 105 -2.12 11.72 -9.52
C HIS A 105 -3.59 11.37 -9.72
N GLU A 106 -3.94 10.10 -9.54
CA GLU A 106 -5.29 9.56 -9.69
C GLU A 106 -5.81 9.00 -8.37
N VAL A 107 -7.13 8.90 -8.25
CA VAL A 107 -7.85 8.29 -7.13
C VAL A 107 -8.73 7.18 -7.67
N ILE A 108 -8.69 6.01 -7.03
CA ILE A 108 -9.59 4.87 -7.31
C ILE A 108 -10.55 4.74 -6.14
N ILE A 109 -11.81 5.06 -6.38
CA ILE A 109 -12.90 4.97 -5.40
C ILE A 109 -13.37 3.52 -5.36
N VAL A 110 -13.26 2.90 -4.18
CA VAL A 110 -13.42 1.44 -4.00
C VAL A 110 -14.87 0.97 -4.17
N SER A 111 -15.85 1.80 -3.84
CA SER A 111 -17.27 1.47 -3.93
C SER A 111 -18.14 2.71 -4.03
N PRO A 112 -19.39 2.62 -4.54
CA PRO A 112 -20.33 3.74 -4.56
C PRO A 112 -20.87 4.11 -3.16
N ARG A 113 -20.73 3.22 -2.18
CA ARG A 113 -21.22 3.44 -0.82
C ARG A 113 -20.10 3.87 0.11
N HIS A 114 -20.44 4.69 1.08
CA HIS A 114 -19.53 5.09 2.15
C HIS A 114 -19.25 3.90 3.09
N ALA A 115 -18.47 2.95 2.60
CA ALA A 115 -18.13 1.73 3.34
C ALA A 115 -16.93 1.98 4.28
N PRO A 116 -16.89 1.30 5.43
CA PRO A 116 -15.95 1.63 6.48
C PRO A 116 -14.49 1.24 6.23
N ALA A 117 -14.16 0.30 5.35
CA ALA A 117 -12.77 -0.08 5.03
C ALA A 117 -12.69 -1.09 3.89
N LEU A 118 -11.54 -1.18 3.22
CA LEU A 118 -11.25 -2.19 2.19
C LEU A 118 -11.44 -3.62 2.72
N ALA A 119 -11.08 -3.88 3.98
CA ALA A 119 -11.25 -5.15 4.66
C ALA A 119 -12.70 -5.68 4.71
N ASN A 120 -13.69 -4.79 4.64
CA ASN A 120 -15.12 -5.13 4.75
C ASN A 120 -15.79 -5.42 3.41
N HIS A 121 -15.06 -5.25 2.31
CA HIS A 121 -15.57 -5.58 0.99
C HIS A 121 -15.38 -7.06 0.67
N PRO A 122 -16.34 -7.68 -0.06
CA PRO A 122 -16.17 -9.05 -0.53
C PRO A 122 -14.99 -9.13 -1.52
N PRO A 123 -14.31 -10.29 -1.62
CA PRO A 123 -13.19 -10.49 -2.52
C PRO A 123 -13.46 -10.07 -3.98
N GLU A 124 -14.67 -10.27 -4.46
CA GLU A 124 -15.06 -9.86 -5.82
C GLU A 124 -14.98 -8.33 -6.02
N GLN A 125 -15.40 -7.55 -5.03
CA GLN A 125 -15.27 -6.08 -5.10
C GLN A 125 -13.80 -5.65 -5.07
N VAL A 126 -13.00 -6.25 -4.20
CA VAL A 126 -11.55 -5.99 -4.14
C VAL A 126 -10.88 -6.38 -5.46
N ARG A 127 -11.30 -7.49 -6.08
CA ARG A 127 -10.81 -7.90 -7.40
C ARG A 127 -11.10 -6.87 -8.49
N ARG A 128 -12.29 -6.25 -8.48
CA ARG A 128 -12.63 -5.15 -9.40
C ARG A 128 -11.72 -3.95 -9.21
N VAL A 129 -11.48 -3.57 -7.96
CA VAL A 129 -10.55 -2.47 -7.59
C VAL A 129 -9.15 -2.77 -8.11
N LEU A 130 -8.61 -3.96 -7.83
CA LEU A 130 -7.26 -4.36 -8.26
C LEU A 130 -7.12 -4.45 -9.78
N ARG A 131 -8.19 -4.83 -10.50
CA ARG A 131 -8.20 -4.83 -11.97
C ARG A 131 -8.13 -3.41 -12.53
N ILE A 132 -8.91 -2.48 -11.99
CA ILE A 132 -8.84 -1.06 -12.38
C ILE A 132 -7.45 -0.49 -12.03
N LEU A 133 -6.93 -0.76 -10.84
CA LEU A 133 -5.58 -0.37 -10.44
C LEU A 133 -4.53 -0.85 -11.46
N ARG A 134 -4.50 -2.15 -11.74
CA ARG A 134 -3.57 -2.76 -12.70
C ARG A 134 -3.70 -2.14 -14.10
N GLU A 135 -4.93 -1.90 -14.57
CA GLU A 135 -5.19 -1.28 -15.86
C GLU A 135 -4.67 0.16 -15.92
N ARG A 136 -4.88 0.95 -14.85
CA ARG A 136 -4.35 2.31 -14.78
C ARG A 136 -2.82 2.33 -14.75
N LEU A 137 -2.20 1.44 -13.97
CA LEU A 137 -0.74 1.27 -13.98
C LEU A 137 -0.23 0.93 -15.39
N ARG A 138 -0.85 -0.04 -16.07
CA ARG A 138 -0.53 -0.38 -17.48
C ARG A 138 -0.67 0.80 -18.42
N THR A 139 -1.66 1.65 -18.21
CA THR A 139 -1.88 2.85 -19.04
C THR A 139 -0.72 3.83 -18.88
N HIS A 140 -0.27 4.07 -17.66
CA HIS A 140 0.84 4.97 -17.38
C HIS A 140 2.21 4.37 -17.75
N GLU A 141 2.33 3.04 -17.82
CA GLU A 141 3.54 2.37 -18.32
C GLU A 141 3.64 2.28 -19.86
N ARG A 142 2.64 2.73 -20.61
CA ARG A 142 2.73 2.74 -22.10
C ARG A 142 3.72 3.74 -22.63
N GLY A 143 3.91 4.86 -21.91
CA GLY A 143 4.89 5.88 -22.20
C GLY A 143 6.17 5.68 -21.40
N GLU A 144 7.28 6.25 -21.86
CA GLU A 144 8.57 6.22 -21.17
C GLU A 144 8.78 7.38 -20.19
N GLU A 145 7.75 8.22 -20.03
CA GLU A 145 7.80 9.46 -19.26
C GLU A 145 7.86 9.25 -17.75
N PHE A 146 7.36 8.10 -17.25
CA PHE A 146 7.35 7.81 -15.83
C PHE A 146 8.37 6.74 -15.47
N ALA A 147 9.23 7.08 -14.51
CA ALA A 147 10.24 6.19 -13.97
C ALA A 147 9.71 5.27 -12.87
N ALA A 148 8.72 5.75 -12.11
CA ALA A 148 8.12 4.99 -11.00
C ALA A 148 6.62 5.22 -10.93
N LEU A 149 5.91 4.16 -10.51
CA LEU A 149 4.47 4.18 -10.24
C LEU A 149 4.24 3.66 -8.82
N LEU A 150 3.69 4.52 -7.98
CA LEU A 150 3.29 4.18 -6.62
C LEU A 150 1.77 4.12 -6.56
N ALA A 151 1.24 3.03 -6.02
CA ALA A 151 -0.15 3.00 -5.63
C ALA A 151 -0.23 2.79 -4.12
N PHE A 152 -1.17 3.48 -3.46
CA PHE A 152 -1.29 3.42 -2.02
C PHE A 152 -2.73 3.66 -1.56
N GLU A 153 -3.06 3.16 -0.37
CA GLU A 153 -4.24 3.50 0.41
C GLU A 153 -3.81 4.11 1.74
N ASN A 154 -4.49 5.17 2.15
CA ASN A 154 -4.35 5.75 3.48
C ASN A 154 -5.65 5.47 4.26
N SER A 155 -5.60 4.58 5.23
CA SER A 155 -6.77 4.18 6.01
C SER A 155 -6.64 4.64 7.47
N GLY A 156 -7.61 5.43 7.91
CA GLY A 156 -7.65 5.99 9.25
C GLY A 156 -6.86 7.29 9.45
N PRO A 157 -7.07 7.99 10.56
CA PRO A 157 -6.57 9.36 10.77
C PRO A 157 -5.04 9.45 10.88
N GLU A 158 -4.38 8.43 11.41
CA GLU A 158 -2.91 8.44 11.60
C GLU A 158 -2.14 8.08 10.31
N SER A 159 -2.84 7.68 9.25
CA SER A 159 -2.24 7.35 7.96
C SER A 159 -2.02 8.55 7.03
N GLY A 160 -2.51 9.73 7.41
CA GLY A 160 -2.53 10.91 6.55
C GLY A 160 -3.73 10.95 5.59
N GLY A 161 -4.70 10.05 5.74
CA GLY A 161 -5.96 10.08 5.01
C GLY A 161 -6.86 11.23 5.45
N THR A 162 -7.53 11.89 4.51
CA THR A 162 -8.43 13.02 4.77
C THR A 162 -9.92 12.65 4.60
N LEU A 163 -10.21 11.53 3.96
CA LEU A 163 -11.55 11.02 3.72
C LEU A 163 -11.67 9.58 4.22
N PHE A 164 -12.77 9.28 4.91
CA PHE A 164 -13.07 7.93 5.40
C PHE A 164 -13.59 6.99 4.31
N HIS A 165 -14.06 7.52 3.19
CA HIS A 165 -14.47 6.69 2.05
C HIS A 165 -13.26 5.95 1.48
N PRO A 166 -13.24 4.60 1.45
CA PRO A 166 -12.07 3.85 1.01
C PRO A 166 -11.70 4.20 -0.43
N HIS A 167 -10.46 4.55 -0.63
CA HIS A 167 -9.92 4.88 -1.95
C HIS A 167 -8.43 4.59 -2.02
N LEU A 168 -7.99 4.10 -3.16
CA LEU A 168 -6.58 3.99 -3.49
C LEU A 168 -6.16 5.22 -4.29
N GLN A 169 -4.88 5.50 -4.29
CA GLN A 169 -4.29 6.57 -5.08
C GLN A 169 -3.16 6.00 -5.95
N ILE A 170 -2.96 6.58 -7.13
CA ILE A 170 -1.83 6.30 -8.01
C ILE A 170 -1.08 7.60 -8.21
N VAL A 171 0.24 7.54 -8.02
CA VAL A 171 1.15 8.64 -8.38
C VAL A 171 2.19 8.08 -9.35
N ALA A 172 2.23 8.65 -10.56
CA ALA A 172 3.24 8.35 -11.55
C ALA A 172 4.26 9.49 -11.60
N LEU A 173 5.54 9.14 -11.41
CA LEU A 173 6.64 10.09 -11.25
C LEU A 173 7.65 9.95 -12.40
N PRO A 174 8.17 11.09 -12.92
CA PRO A 174 9.24 11.08 -13.94
C PRO A 174 10.60 10.68 -13.35
N GLN A 175 10.74 10.63 -12.03
CA GLN A 175 11.96 10.25 -11.34
C GLN A 175 11.71 9.14 -10.33
N VAL A 176 12.73 8.33 -10.04
CA VAL A 176 12.66 7.26 -9.04
C VAL A 176 12.71 7.86 -7.65
N PRO A 177 11.72 7.58 -6.76
CA PRO A 177 11.76 8.02 -5.37
C PRO A 177 12.94 7.42 -4.59
N PRO A 178 13.49 8.14 -3.58
CA PRO A 178 14.68 7.69 -2.85
C PRO A 178 14.56 6.29 -2.25
N LEU A 179 13.43 5.92 -1.64
CA LEU A 179 13.24 4.59 -1.06
C LEU A 179 13.26 3.47 -2.11
N LEU A 180 12.64 3.70 -3.28
CA LEU A 180 12.71 2.75 -4.38
C LEU A 180 14.13 2.65 -4.96
N GLN A 181 14.85 3.76 -5.02
CA GLN A 181 16.23 3.78 -5.50
C GLN A 181 17.18 3.00 -4.56
N GLU A 182 17.01 3.17 -3.26
CA GLU A 182 17.75 2.42 -2.23
C GLU A 182 17.52 0.92 -2.36
N GLU A 183 16.26 0.52 -2.47
CA GLU A 183 15.85 -0.87 -2.61
C GLU A 183 16.35 -1.49 -3.92
N ALA A 184 16.18 -0.82 -5.05
CA ALA A 184 16.72 -1.25 -6.34
C ALA A 184 18.24 -1.36 -6.32
N GLY A 185 18.92 -0.43 -5.62
CA GLY A 185 20.37 -0.49 -5.40
C GLY A 185 20.79 -1.73 -4.61
N GLY A 186 20.00 -2.12 -3.61
CA GLY A 186 20.20 -3.36 -2.84
C GLY A 186 20.02 -4.61 -3.68
N LEU A 187 18.92 -4.69 -4.44
CA LEU A 187 18.66 -5.80 -5.35
C LEU A 187 19.73 -5.93 -6.44
N ALA A 188 20.20 -4.81 -6.99
CA ALA A 188 21.28 -4.81 -7.97
C ALA A 188 22.63 -5.27 -7.37
N ARG A 189 22.91 -4.94 -6.10
CA ARG A 189 24.09 -5.50 -5.38
C ARG A 189 23.95 -7.01 -5.22
N PHE A 190 22.80 -7.46 -4.73
CA PHE A 190 22.52 -8.88 -4.54
C PHE A 190 22.69 -9.68 -5.85
N ALA A 191 22.11 -9.19 -6.96
CA ALA A 191 22.21 -9.85 -8.27
C ALA A 191 23.65 -9.93 -8.81
N ARG A 192 24.49 -8.93 -8.51
CA ARG A 192 25.94 -8.99 -8.88
C ARG A 192 26.69 -10.04 -8.08
N GLU A 193 26.36 -10.19 -6.80
CA GLU A 193 26.99 -11.18 -5.90
C GLU A 193 26.45 -12.60 -6.12
N ASN A 194 25.19 -12.71 -6.59
CA ASN A 194 24.48 -13.95 -6.83
C ASN A 194 23.87 -13.99 -8.24
N PRO A 195 24.68 -14.14 -9.31
CA PRO A 195 24.20 -14.07 -10.68
C PRO A 195 23.08 -15.07 -10.97
N GLY A 196 21.99 -14.58 -11.54
CA GLY A 196 20.81 -15.39 -11.88
C GLY A 196 19.81 -15.62 -10.74
N SER A 197 20.03 -14.98 -9.56
CA SER A 197 19.14 -15.06 -8.43
C SER A 197 18.41 -13.74 -8.19
N CYS A 198 17.14 -13.80 -7.82
CA CYS A 198 16.35 -12.66 -7.36
C CYS A 198 16.51 -12.49 -5.84
N GLY A 199 16.75 -11.26 -5.37
CA GLY A 199 16.91 -10.98 -3.95
C GLY A 199 15.65 -11.30 -3.13
N TYR A 200 14.46 -11.03 -3.64
CA TYR A 200 13.21 -11.35 -2.94
C TYR A 200 12.85 -12.83 -2.97
N GLU A 201 13.18 -13.57 -4.04
CA GLU A 201 13.05 -15.03 -4.04
C GLU A 201 13.98 -15.67 -3.00
N TRP A 202 15.18 -15.12 -2.83
CA TRP A 202 16.10 -15.56 -1.77
C TRP A 202 15.56 -15.26 -0.37
N VAL A 203 15.00 -14.06 -0.14
CA VAL A 203 14.32 -13.72 1.12
C VAL A 203 13.16 -14.67 1.39
N GLU A 204 12.29 -14.89 0.40
CA GLU A 204 11.16 -15.82 0.51
C GLU A 204 11.60 -17.23 0.88
N ALA A 205 12.65 -17.76 0.23
CA ALA A 205 13.18 -19.08 0.53
C ALA A 205 13.66 -19.18 1.99
N GLY A 206 14.38 -18.17 2.49
CA GLY A 206 14.81 -18.12 3.88
C GLY A 206 13.66 -18.04 4.88
N GLU A 207 12.64 -17.22 4.58
CA GLU A 207 11.44 -17.11 5.41
C GLU A 207 10.64 -18.44 5.45
N ARG A 208 10.55 -19.14 4.32
CA ARG A 208 9.91 -20.47 4.25
C ARG A 208 10.66 -21.54 5.03
N GLU A 209 11.99 -21.49 5.03
CA GLU A 209 12.81 -22.45 5.80
C GLU A 209 12.57 -22.30 7.30
N HIS A 210 12.56 -21.07 7.81
CA HIS A 210 12.40 -20.80 9.24
C HIS A 210 10.93 -20.73 9.67
N ARG A 211 10.01 -20.30 8.82
CA ARG A 211 8.56 -20.17 9.01
C ARG A 211 8.09 -19.26 10.15
N VAL A 212 8.98 -18.67 10.92
CA VAL A 212 8.62 -17.91 12.14
C VAL A 212 7.95 -16.56 11.80
N ARG A 213 8.28 -15.97 10.65
CA ARG A 213 7.71 -14.68 10.22
C ARG A 213 6.72 -14.80 9.06
N VAL A 214 6.43 -16.01 8.60
CA VAL A 214 5.44 -16.25 7.55
C VAL A 214 4.05 -15.96 8.08
N VAL A 215 3.28 -15.13 7.39
CA VAL A 215 1.86 -14.81 7.67
C VAL A 215 0.95 -15.68 6.82
N SER A 216 1.25 -15.83 5.53
CA SER A 216 0.50 -16.68 4.59
C SER A 216 1.42 -17.17 3.48
N ASP A 217 1.26 -18.44 3.10
CA ASP A 217 2.02 -19.08 2.02
C ASP A 217 1.01 -19.79 1.09
N GLY A 218 0.45 -18.99 0.18
CA GLY A 218 -0.54 -19.46 -0.82
C GLY A 218 0.13 -19.92 -2.11
N PRO A 219 -0.64 -20.39 -3.09
CA PRO A 219 -0.08 -20.88 -4.37
C PRO A 219 0.50 -19.78 -5.27
N GLU A 220 0.03 -18.54 -5.14
CA GLU A 220 0.40 -17.43 -6.01
C GLU A 220 1.17 -16.33 -5.28
N LEU A 221 0.91 -16.18 -3.98
CA LEU A 221 1.39 -15.08 -3.17
C LEU A 221 1.98 -15.56 -1.84
N PHE A 222 3.04 -14.89 -1.45
CA PHE A 222 3.70 -15.06 -0.17
C PHE A 222 3.55 -13.80 0.68
N ALA A 223 3.18 -13.95 1.96
CA ALA A 223 3.03 -12.86 2.91
C ALA A 223 3.84 -13.14 4.18
N PHE A 224 4.65 -12.19 4.62
CA PHE A 224 5.50 -12.33 5.79
C PHE A 224 5.73 -11.00 6.50
N ALA A 225 6.12 -11.04 7.77
CA ALA A 225 6.61 -9.88 8.51
C ALA A 225 8.11 -9.72 8.23
N PRO A 226 8.57 -8.61 7.61
CA PRO A 226 9.97 -8.41 7.28
C PRO A 226 10.89 -8.51 8.51
N PHE A 227 12.08 -9.11 8.37
CA PHE A 227 13.03 -9.31 9.48
C PHE A 227 13.35 -8.02 10.24
N ALA A 228 13.52 -6.93 9.52
CA ALA A 228 13.78 -5.59 10.07
C ALA A 228 12.55 -4.68 9.91
N SER A 229 11.36 -5.17 10.28
CA SER A 229 10.11 -4.40 10.24
C SER A 229 10.25 -3.07 10.95
N GLU A 230 9.88 -1.99 10.27
CA GLU A 230 9.90 -0.62 10.81
C GLU A 230 8.61 -0.30 11.61
N HIS A 231 7.53 -1.03 11.33
CA HIS A 231 6.21 -0.83 11.95
C HIS A 231 5.72 -2.09 12.68
N PRO A 232 5.02 -1.96 13.82
CA PRO A 232 4.31 -3.06 14.46
C PRO A 232 3.32 -3.70 13.49
N PHE A 233 3.33 -5.03 13.38
CA PHE A 233 2.46 -5.79 12.46
C PHE A 233 2.62 -5.44 10.98
N GLU A 234 3.79 -4.98 10.59
CA GLU A 234 4.15 -4.79 9.18
C GLU A 234 4.08 -6.12 8.43
N VAL A 235 3.47 -6.10 7.24
CA VAL A 235 3.37 -7.28 6.37
C VAL A 235 3.77 -6.90 4.95
N ARG A 236 4.66 -7.70 4.36
CA ARG A 236 4.99 -7.65 2.93
C ARG A 236 4.31 -8.80 2.21
N ILE A 237 3.66 -8.49 1.10
CA ILE A 237 3.02 -9.46 0.20
C ILE A 237 3.70 -9.36 -1.16
N LEU A 238 4.19 -10.48 -1.68
CA LEU A 238 4.82 -10.56 -2.99
C LEU A 238 4.33 -11.80 -3.78
N PRO A 239 4.35 -11.77 -5.10
CA PRO A 239 4.06 -12.96 -5.90
C PRO A 239 5.26 -13.91 -5.91
N HIS A 240 5.02 -15.22 -6.08
CA HIS A 240 6.11 -16.17 -6.31
C HIS A 240 6.76 -15.97 -7.68
N ARG A 241 5.97 -15.53 -8.64
CA ARG A 241 6.46 -15.23 -9.98
C ARG A 241 7.20 -13.90 -10.00
N HIS A 242 8.46 -13.93 -10.43
CA HIS A 242 9.24 -12.71 -10.61
C HIS A 242 8.56 -11.76 -11.61
N ALA A 243 8.30 -10.54 -11.18
CA ALA A 243 7.81 -9.45 -12.01
C ALA A 243 8.17 -8.10 -11.38
N GLY A 244 8.63 -7.15 -12.17
CA GLY A 244 9.09 -5.85 -11.65
C GLY A 244 7.97 -4.86 -11.36
N SER A 245 6.75 -5.10 -11.85
CA SER A 245 5.62 -4.21 -11.71
C SER A 245 4.30 -4.93 -11.42
N LEU A 246 3.45 -4.36 -10.55
CA LEU A 246 2.08 -4.81 -10.36
C LEU A 246 1.24 -4.72 -11.65
N ALA A 247 1.62 -3.85 -12.59
CA ALA A 247 1.00 -3.81 -13.91
C ALA A 247 1.11 -5.15 -14.67
N GLU A 248 2.12 -5.97 -14.36
CA GLU A 248 2.36 -7.29 -14.97
C GLU A 248 1.63 -8.42 -14.24
N ALA A 249 0.99 -8.14 -13.09
CA ALA A 249 0.26 -9.16 -12.33
C ALA A 249 -0.75 -9.90 -13.23
N SER A 250 -0.76 -11.22 -13.14
CA SER A 250 -1.71 -12.10 -13.83
C SER A 250 -3.11 -12.01 -13.21
N ASP A 251 -4.12 -12.51 -13.91
CA ASP A 251 -5.48 -12.56 -13.35
C ASP A 251 -5.59 -13.51 -12.15
N VAL A 252 -4.72 -14.53 -12.09
CA VAL A 252 -4.67 -15.47 -10.95
C VAL A 252 -4.06 -14.79 -9.73
N GLU A 253 -2.97 -14.04 -9.89
CA GLU A 253 -2.35 -13.23 -8.83
C GLU A 253 -3.30 -12.13 -8.33
N VAL A 254 -4.00 -11.44 -9.24
CA VAL A 254 -5.03 -10.45 -8.86
C VAL A 254 -6.16 -11.08 -8.07
N LYS A 255 -6.62 -12.29 -8.47
CA LYS A 255 -7.63 -13.04 -7.72
C LYS A 255 -7.10 -13.42 -6.34
N ALA A 256 -5.91 -14.00 -6.25
CA ALA A 256 -5.30 -14.38 -4.97
C ALA A 256 -5.14 -13.17 -4.04
N LEU A 257 -4.67 -12.02 -4.57
CA LEU A 257 -4.52 -10.80 -3.80
C LEU A 257 -5.88 -10.26 -3.31
N SER A 258 -6.93 -10.40 -4.12
CA SER A 258 -8.28 -9.97 -3.71
C SER A 258 -8.89 -10.78 -2.57
N GLU A 259 -8.41 -12.00 -2.36
CA GLU A 259 -8.80 -12.88 -1.26
C GLU A 259 -7.91 -12.66 -0.02
N LEU A 260 -6.59 -12.60 -0.24
CA LEU A 260 -5.59 -12.49 0.83
C LEU A 260 -5.60 -11.11 1.52
N LEU A 261 -5.63 -10.03 0.75
CA LEU A 261 -5.51 -8.67 1.30
C LEU A 261 -6.62 -8.33 2.30
N PRO A 262 -7.92 -8.51 2.01
CA PRO A 262 -8.97 -8.29 3.00
C PRO A 262 -8.83 -9.18 4.24
N ALA A 263 -8.36 -10.42 4.06
CA ALA A 263 -8.15 -11.34 5.18
C ALA A 263 -7.04 -10.83 6.14
N ILE A 264 -5.90 -10.40 5.61
CA ILE A 264 -4.81 -9.79 6.39
C ILE A 264 -5.28 -8.50 7.08
N LEU A 265 -6.04 -7.65 6.39
CA LEU A 265 -6.58 -6.42 6.99
C LEU A 265 -7.57 -6.72 8.14
N ARG A 266 -8.39 -7.76 8.03
CA ARG A 266 -9.25 -8.23 9.12
C ARG A 266 -8.42 -8.80 10.28
N ALA A 267 -7.40 -9.59 9.99
CA ALA A 267 -6.47 -10.10 10.99
C ALA A 267 -5.77 -8.95 11.72
N LEU A 268 -5.28 -7.93 11.01
CA LEU A 268 -4.72 -6.73 11.62
C LEU A 268 -5.72 -6.05 12.57
N ARG A 269 -6.97 -5.90 12.14
CA ARG A 269 -8.01 -5.29 12.99
C ARG A 269 -8.33 -6.15 14.23
N ALA A 270 -8.21 -7.46 14.15
CA ALA A 270 -8.41 -8.36 15.29
C ALA A 270 -7.30 -8.24 16.34
N VAL A 271 -6.04 -8.06 15.91
CA VAL A 271 -4.88 -7.94 16.80
C VAL A 271 -4.61 -6.49 17.23
N ALA A 272 -5.00 -5.51 16.43
CA ALA A 272 -4.84 -4.08 16.66
C ALA A 272 -6.12 -3.33 16.26
N PRO A 273 -7.16 -3.32 17.11
CA PRO A 273 -8.43 -2.65 16.84
C PRO A 273 -8.23 -1.16 16.52
N ASN A 274 -8.92 -0.68 15.48
CA ASN A 274 -8.85 0.71 15.00
C ASN A 274 -7.46 1.17 14.50
N ALA A 275 -6.55 0.26 14.19
CA ALA A 275 -5.28 0.60 13.59
C ALA A 275 -5.48 1.39 12.28
N SER A 276 -4.92 2.58 12.22
CA SER A 276 -4.67 3.25 10.96
C SER A 276 -3.53 2.55 10.23
N TYR A 277 -3.57 2.51 8.90
CA TYR A 277 -2.49 1.91 8.11
C TYR A 277 -2.28 2.62 6.78
N ASN A 278 -1.08 2.49 6.24
CA ASN A 278 -0.82 2.73 4.83
C ASN A 278 -0.62 1.39 4.14
N LEU A 279 -1.22 1.22 2.98
CA LEU A 279 -0.98 0.13 2.07
C LEU A 279 -0.22 0.71 0.88
N VAL A 280 0.95 0.21 0.57
CA VAL A 280 1.82 0.79 -0.46
C VAL A 280 2.28 -0.29 -1.43
N THR A 281 2.05 -0.10 -2.73
CA THR A 281 2.66 -0.96 -3.75
C THR A 281 4.00 -0.37 -4.16
N ARG A 282 5.00 -1.23 -4.31
CA ARG A 282 6.31 -0.86 -4.84
C ARG A 282 6.52 -1.55 -6.18
N SER A 283 6.73 -0.75 -7.20
CA SER A 283 6.85 -1.21 -8.60
C SER A 283 7.78 -0.31 -9.38
N PHE A 284 8.53 -0.88 -10.32
CA PHE A 284 9.27 -0.12 -11.32
C PHE A 284 8.60 -0.18 -12.68
N SER A 285 8.60 0.93 -13.42
CA SER A 285 8.17 0.91 -14.81
C SER A 285 9.04 -0.04 -15.63
N ARG A 286 8.41 -0.84 -16.50
CA ARG A 286 9.09 -1.80 -17.39
C ARG A 286 10.13 -1.18 -18.33
N HIS A 287 10.12 0.15 -18.51
CA HIS A 287 11.08 0.88 -19.32
C HIS A 287 12.38 1.22 -18.56
N ARG A 288 12.42 0.92 -17.28
CA ARG A 288 13.58 1.17 -16.43
C ARG A 288 14.48 -0.06 -16.35
N PRO A 289 15.83 0.11 -16.42
CA PRO A 289 16.74 -1.02 -16.27
C PRO A 289 16.59 -1.74 -14.93
N GLU A 290 16.24 -1.01 -13.87
CA GLU A 290 16.02 -1.54 -12.53
C GLU A 290 14.86 -2.54 -12.47
N HIS A 291 13.88 -2.44 -13.37
CA HIS A 291 12.73 -3.33 -13.47
C HIS A 291 13.13 -4.82 -13.56
N ARG A 292 14.23 -5.13 -14.24
CA ARG A 292 14.68 -6.50 -14.43
C ARG A 292 15.03 -7.21 -13.13
N GLU A 293 15.65 -6.49 -12.19
CA GLU A 293 16.12 -7.04 -10.91
C GLU A 293 15.08 -6.80 -9.80
N TYR A 294 14.08 -5.94 -10.07
CA TYR A 294 13.04 -5.59 -9.11
C TYR A 294 11.96 -6.67 -9.06
N HIS A 295 11.38 -6.82 -7.87
CA HIS A 295 10.25 -7.71 -7.64
C HIS A 295 9.16 -6.91 -6.96
N TRP A 296 8.01 -6.67 -7.64
CA TRP A 296 6.95 -5.87 -7.07
C TRP A 296 6.39 -6.52 -5.80
N HIS A 297 6.05 -5.70 -4.86
CA HIS A 297 5.42 -6.13 -3.62
C HIS A 297 4.47 -5.06 -3.09
N LEU A 298 3.68 -5.46 -2.11
CA LEU A 298 2.73 -4.63 -1.40
C LEU A 298 3.09 -4.66 0.08
N ASP A 299 3.33 -3.49 0.65
CA ASP A 299 3.62 -3.33 2.07
C ASP A 299 2.38 -2.80 2.80
N LEU A 300 1.96 -3.51 3.85
CA LEU A 300 1.01 -3.04 4.85
C LEU A 300 1.79 -2.46 6.02
N LEU A 301 1.62 -1.16 6.26
CA LEU A 301 2.37 -0.36 7.22
C LEU A 301 1.40 0.21 8.29
N PRO A 302 1.13 -0.53 9.39
CA PRO A 302 0.24 -0.03 10.44
C PRO A 302 0.86 1.15 11.20
N ARG A 303 0.04 2.15 11.49
CA ARG A 303 0.44 3.42 12.13
C ARG A 303 0.10 3.41 13.61
N LEU A 304 0.67 2.44 14.35
CA LEU A 304 0.43 2.24 15.78
C LEU A 304 1.41 3.00 16.67
N VAL A 305 2.54 3.41 16.12
CA VAL A 305 3.59 4.18 16.80
C VAL A 305 3.87 5.43 15.97
N ARG A 306 4.01 6.57 16.66
CA ARG A 306 4.46 7.82 16.02
C ARG A 306 5.98 7.91 16.17
N PRO A 307 6.72 8.21 15.09
CA PRO A 307 8.15 8.48 15.19
C PRO A 307 8.42 9.61 16.18
N ASP A 308 9.38 9.42 17.06
CA ASP A 308 9.84 10.45 18.01
C ASP A 308 11.14 11.12 17.52
N GLY A 309 11.77 11.92 18.39
CA GLY A 309 12.99 12.65 18.03
C GLY A 309 14.17 11.77 17.66
N PHE A 310 14.23 10.54 18.15
CA PHE A 310 15.29 9.58 17.81
C PHE A 310 15.13 9.08 16.37
N GLU A 311 13.94 8.61 16.01
CA GLU A 311 13.65 8.13 14.67
C GLU A 311 13.78 9.25 13.62
N MET A 312 13.26 10.44 13.96
CA MET A 312 13.32 11.60 13.07
C MET A 312 14.75 12.12 12.86
N GLY A 313 15.60 12.07 13.90
CA GLY A 313 16.98 12.53 13.83
C GLY A 313 17.96 11.48 13.31
N GLY A 314 17.71 10.22 13.62
CA GLY A 314 18.62 9.10 13.31
C GLY A 314 18.24 8.30 12.08
N GLY A 315 16.98 8.39 11.60
CA GLY A 315 16.48 7.59 10.49
C GLY A 315 16.38 6.09 10.78
N ILE A 316 16.41 5.70 12.07
CA ILE A 316 16.30 4.30 12.50
C ILE A 316 14.96 4.14 13.20
N ALA A 317 14.08 3.31 12.63
CA ALA A 317 12.78 3.02 13.23
C ALA A 317 12.90 2.17 14.50
N VAL A 318 11.99 2.40 15.47
CA VAL A 318 11.91 1.61 16.71
C VAL A 318 10.57 0.89 16.74
N ASN A 319 10.61 -0.42 16.51
CA ASN A 319 9.45 -1.29 16.51
C ASN A 319 9.27 -1.98 17.88
N PRO A 320 8.17 -1.74 18.61
CA PRO A 320 7.90 -2.37 19.91
C PRO A 320 7.31 -3.78 19.79
N VAL A 321 7.07 -4.30 18.58
CA VAL A 321 6.54 -5.64 18.34
C VAL A 321 7.52 -6.39 17.45
N SER A 322 8.02 -7.56 17.92
CA SER A 322 8.90 -8.36 17.07
C SER A 322 8.16 -8.89 15.84
N PRO A 323 8.82 -8.98 14.67
CA PRO A 323 8.22 -9.55 13.46
C PRO A 323 7.69 -10.98 13.67
N GLU A 324 8.37 -11.78 14.50
CA GLU A 324 7.96 -13.14 14.86
C GLU A 324 6.62 -13.13 15.61
N SER A 325 6.50 -12.30 16.65
CA SER A 325 5.25 -12.16 17.43
C SER A 325 4.13 -11.56 16.58
N ALA A 326 4.45 -10.60 15.70
CA ALA A 326 3.48 -10.02 14.78
C ALA A 326 2.93 -11.09 13.81
N ALA A 327 3.80 -11.88 13.20
CA ALA A 327 3.39 -12.95 12.28
C ALA A 327 2.57 -14.04 12.97
N GLU A 328 2.96 -14.45 14.17
CA GLU A 328 2.21 -15.42 14.98
C GLU A 328 0.79 -14.92 15.27
N ALA A 329 0.66 -13.71 15.80
CA ALA A 329 -0.65 -13.13 16.11
C ALA A 329 -1.53 -12.94 14.87
N LEU A 330 -0.96 -12.56 13.72
CA LEU A 330 -1.69 -12.43 12.46
C LEU A 330 -2.15 -13.80 11.93
N ARG A 331 -1.31 -14.83 11.97
CA ARG A 331 -1.70 -16.21 11.59
C ARG A 331 -2.85 -16.71 12.45
N ASP A 332 -2.74 -16.57 13.78
CA ASP A 332 -3.80 -16.96 14.71
C ASP A 332 -5.12 -16.25 14.40
N ALA A 333 -5.05 -14.99 14.02
CA ALA A 333 -6.23 -14.22 13.64
C ALA A 333 -6.81 -14.64 12.27
N LEU A 334 -5.97 -15.06 11.31
CA LEU A 334 -6.41 -15.58 10.01
C LEU A 334 -7.12 -16.94 10.13
N GLU A 335 -6.70 -17.79 11.09
CA GLU A 335 -7.27 -19.12 11.31
C GLU A 335 -8.59 -19.08 12.11
N ARG A 336 -8.88 -17.98 12.83
CA ARG A 336 -10.12 -17.84 13.58
C ARG A 336 -11.30 -17.64 12.63
N PRO A 337 -12.38 -18.43 12.74
CA PRO A 337 -13.59 -18.15 11.98
C PRO A 337 -14.10 -16.73 12.32
N GLU A 338 -14.50 -15.98 11.31
CA GLU A 338 -15.09 -14.66 11.49
C GLU A 338 -16.20 -14.72 12.54
N ALA A 339 -16.02 -14.02 13.66
CA ALA A 339 -17.17 -13.67 14.49
C ALA A 339 -18.08 -12.80 13.60
N ALA A 340 -19.28 -13.26 13.31
CA ALA A 340 -20.24 -12.60 12.46
C ALA A 340 -20.29 -11.11 12.84
N ALA A 341 -20.07 -10.24 11.85
CA ALA A 341 -20.19 -8.80 12.05
C ALA A 341 -21.53 -8.52 12.74
N PRO A 342 -21.58 -7.68 13.79
CA PRO A 342 -22.84 -7.34 14.40
C PRO A 342 -23.76 -6.79 13.30
N SER A 343 -24.89 -7.45 13.11
CA SER A 343 -25.95 -7.01 12.18
C SER A 343 -26.27 -5.56 12.51
N GLU A 344 -26.15 -4.67 11.52
CA GLU A 344 -26.64 -3.30 11.65
C GLU A 344 -28.08 -3.36 12.19
N THR A 345 -28.23 -2.97 13.43
CA THR A 345 -29.55 -2.79 14.03
C THR A 345 -30.23 -1.67 13.24
N THR A 346 -31.16 -2.05 12.38
CA THR A 346 -32.13 -1.14 11.80
C THR A 346 -32.83 -0.42 12.96
N GLY A 347 -32.49 0.86 13.15
CA GLY A 347 -33.15 1.72 14.09
C GLY A 347 -34.65 1.80 13.76
N PRO A 348 -35.51 2.00 14.77
CA PRO A 348 -36.96 1.97 14.58
C PRO A 348 -37.38 3.11 13.65
N LYS A 349 -38.14 2.76 12.63
CA LYS A 349 -38.95 3.72 11.84
C LYS A 349 -39.96 4.37 12.76
N SER A 350 -39.81 5.64 12.99
CA SER A 350 -40.88 6.50 13.51
C SER A 350 -41.01 7.74 12.64
#